data_00e1e5c7c71d7cadfad95b68290118b5
#
_entry.id   00e1e5c7c71d7cadfad95b68290118b5
#
_cell.length_a   1.000
_cell.length_b   1.000
_cell.length_c   1.000
_cell.angle_alpha   90.00
_cell.angle_beta   90.00
_cell.angle_gamma   90.00
#
_symmetry.space_group_name_H-M   'P 1'
#
loop_
_entity.id
_entity.type
_entity.pdbx_description
1 polymer ?
#
loop_
_entity_poly.entity_id
_entity_poly.type
_entity_poly.pdbx_seq_one_letter_code
_entity_poly.pdbx_strand_id
1 'polypeptide(L)'
;SNFNNPNSEIFKLQDLSWAYFATGNVAIDKKVLETSGLFDTSFRLYGWEDLELGERLRNMGVKLIKCPKAIGYHWHPALALDQIPDLIRIEKERAKMGLVFYRKHPTLRVRFIIQFTFIHRLLWEFLSLGGMINEKSIRPLLRFLIRIGYPGLAMEILRVPLNRIGVRALYREATLIGMK
;
A
#
# COMPACT_ATOMS: atom_id res chain seq x y z
N SER A 1 -16.70 -14.57 -7.78
CA SER A 1 -15.36 -13.95 -7.81
C SER A 1 -15.44 -12.64 -8.59
N ASN A 2 -15.71 -11.55 -7.87
CA ASN A 2 -15.76 -10.20 -8.45
C ASN A 2 -14.37 -9.55 -8.32
N PHE A 3 -13.34 -10.23 -8.82
CA PHE A 3 -12.02 -9.62 -8.90
C PHE A 3 -11.98 -8.71 -10.10
N ASN A 4 -11.79 -7.42 -9.83
CA ASN A 4 -11.47 -6.39 -10.83
C ASN A 4 -12.45 -6.32 -12.00
N ASN A 5 -13.70 -5.95 -11.72
CA ASN A 5 -14.55 -5.44 -12.78
C ASN A 5 -13.91 -4.15 -13.32
N PRO A 6 -13.34 -4.13 -14.53
CA PRO A 6 -12.67 -2.95 -15.09
C PRO A 6 -13.63 -1.77 -15.33
N ASN A 7 -14.92 -1.98 -15.20
CA ASN A 7 -15.97 -0.97 -15.29
C ASN A 7 -16.43 -0.44 -13.93
N SER A 8 -15.80 -0.84 -12.82
CA SER A 8 -16.18 -0.31 -11.51
C SER A 8 -15.72 1.14 -11.37
N GLU A 9 -16.58 2.00 -10.81
CA GLU A 9 -16.25 3.40 -10.50
C GLU A 9 -15.05 3.55 -9.56
N ILE A 10 -14.75 2.52 -8.78
CA ILE A 10 -13.57 2.44 -7.90
C ILE A 10 -12.26 2.53 -8.70
N PHE A 11 -12.22 2.02 -9.93
CA PHE A 11 -11.06 2.16 -10.80
C PHE A 11 -10.80 3.62 -11.22
N LYS A 12 -11.85 4.42 -11.40
CA LYS A 12 -11.69 5.85 -11.71
C LYS A 12 -11.07 6.61 -10.55
N LEU A 13 -11.40 6.25 -9.30
CA LEU A 13 -10.79 6.82 -8.10
C LEU A 13 -9.33 6.39 -7.90
N GLN A 14 -8.99 5.14 -8.26
CA GLN A 14 -7.59 4.68 -8.26
C GLN A 14 -6.73 5.44 -9.29
N ASP A 15 -7.33 5.97 -10.33
CA ASP A 15 -6.65 6.83 -11.31
C ASP A 15 -6.17 8.17 -10.74
N LEU A 16 -6.69 8.60 -9.60
CA LEU A 16 -6.20 9.70 -8.80
C LEU A 16 -5.05 9.28 -7.87
N SER A 17 -4.67 8.00 -7.88
CA SER A 17 -3.57 7.51 -7.05
C SER A 17 -2.29 8.26 -7.41
N TRP A 18 -1.59 8.69 -6.40
CA TRP A 18 -0.29 9.34 -6.51
C TRP A 18 0.82 8.34 -6.89
N ALA A 19 0.48 7.06 -6.97
CA ALA A 19 1.37 6.00 -7.38
C ALA A 19 1.68 6.11 -8.87
N TYR A 20 2.91 6.46 -9.20
CA TYR A 20 3.31 6.70 -10.58
C TYR A 20 3.65 5.42 -11.34
N PHE A 21 4.15 4.39 -10.66
CA PHE A 21 4.63 3.17 -11.28
C PHE A 21 4.34 1.97 -10.36
N ALA A 22 3.22 1.31 -10.61
CA ALA A 22 2.87 0.07 -9.91
C ALA A 22 3.15 -1.11 -10.84
N THR A 23 4.01 -2.03 -10.43
CA THR A 23 4.53 -3.12 -11.29
C THR A 23 3.54 -4.23 -11.60
N GLY A 24 2.32 -4.17 -11.04
CA GLY A 24 1.29 -5.19 -11.29
C GLY A 24 0.86 -5.33 -12.75
N ASN A 25 0.88 -4.23 -13.53
CA ASN A 25 0.61 -4.24 -14.97
C ASN A 25 1.20 -2.96 -15.62
N VAL A 26 2.47 -3.02 -16.01
CA VAL A 26 3.20 -1.88 -16.59
C VAL A 26 4.15 -2.36 -17.67
N ALA A 27 4.34 -1.54 -18.70
CA ALA A 27 5.38 -1.69 -19.70
C ALA A 27 6.25 -0.44 -19.73
N ILE A 28 7.55 -0.61 -19.85
CA ILE A 28 8.53 0.47 -19.93
C ILE A 28 9.62 0.09 -20.94
N ASP A 29 10.16 1.09 -21.64
CA ASP A 29 11.35 0.88 -22.47
C ASP A 29 12.53 0.44 -21.63
N LYS A 30 13.24 -0.58 -22.11
CA LYS A 30 14.39 -1.17 -21.39
C LYS A 30 15.49 -0.15 -21.13
N LYS A 31 15.80 0.70 -22.11
CA LYS A 31 16.86 1.72 -21.96
C LYS A 31 16.49 2.77 -20.92
N VAL A 32 15.21 3.16 -20.87
CA VAL A 32 14.69 4.07 -19.85
C VAL A 32 14.81 3.44 -18.46
N LEU A 33 14.46 2.16 -18.33
CA LEU A 33 14.58 1.43 -17.08
C LEU A 33 16.04 1.31 -16.63
N GLU A 34 16.95 0.96 -17.54
CA GLU A 34 18.40 0.88 -17.27
C GLU A 34 18.97 2.24 -16.87
N THR A 35 18.62 3.32 -17.59
CA THR A 35 19.03 4.68 -17.26
C THR A 35 18.51 5.15 -15.91
N SER A 36 17.33 4.70 -15.49
CA SER A 36 16.77 5.01 -14.18
C SER A 36 17.48 4.30 -13.02
N GLY A 37 18.38 3.35 -13.27
CA GLY A 37 19.14 2.58 -12.28
C GLY A 37 18.41 1.35 -11.76
N LEU A 38 17.39 0.85 -12.46
CA LEU A 38 16.63 -0.36 -12.12
C LEU A 38 15.94 -0.27 -10.73
N PHE A 39 15.58 -1.43 -10.16
CA PHE A 39 15.07 -1.48 -8.79
C PHE A 39 16.19 -1.28 -7.77
N ASP A 40 15.91 -0.49 -6.75
CA ASP A 40 16.88 -0.21 -5.69
C ASP A 40 16.96 -1.37 -4.68
N THR A 41 18.11 -2.00 -4.58
CA THR A 41 18.35 -3.16 -3.71
C THR A 41 18.36 -2.84 -2.21
N SER A 42 18.25 -1.56 -1.83
CA SER A 42 18.09 -1.17 -0.41
C SER A 42 16.70 -1.50 0.15
N PHE A 43 15.71 -1.74 -0.73
CA PHE A 43 14.40 -2.23 -0.35
C PHE A 43 14.46 -3.75 -0.11
N ARG A 44 14.89 -4.14 1.10
CA ARG A 44 15.12 -5.55 1.47
C ARG A 44 13.91 -6.23 2.10
N LEU A 45 12.87 -5.46 2.43
CA LEU A 45 11.62 -5.93 3.00
C LEU A 45 10.48 -5.58 2.04
N TYR A 46 9.26 -5.95 2.41
CA TYR A 46 8.10 -5.78 1.54
C TYR A 46 7.72 -4.31 1.31
N GLY A 47 7.59 -3.93 0.03
CA GLY A 47 6.87 -2.77 -0.47
C GLY A 47 7.69 -1.51 -0.74
N TRP A 48 7.13 -0.69 -1.59
CA TRP A 48 7.56 0.65 -2.02
C TRP A 48 8.68 0.69 -3.07
N GLU A 49 9.33 -0.41 -3.41
CA GLU A 49 10.40 -0.49 -4.40
C GLU A 49 9.94 -0.05 -5.79
N ASP A 50 8.71 -0.37 -6.14
CA ASP A 50 8.09 0.01 -7.40
C ASP A 50 7.72 1.50 -7.43
N LEU A 51 7.15 2.01 -6.36
CA LEU A 51 6.78 3.43 -6.26
C LEU A 51 8.02 4.34 -6.14
N GLU A 52 9.10 3.84 -5.55
CA GLU A 52 10.39 4.53 -5.53
C GLU A 52 10.96 4.66 -6.94
N LEU A 53 10.97 3.56 -7.70
CA LEU A 53 11.36 3.58 -9.10
C LEU A 53 10.47 4.54 -9.91
N GLY A 54 9.16 4.51 -9.66
CA GLY A 54 8.20 5.43 -10.26
C GLY A 54 8.53 6.90 -9.98
N GLU A 55 8.96 7.23 -8.76
CA GLU A 55 9.34 8.60 -8.41
C GLU A 55 10.62 9.04 -9.14
N ARG A 56 11.60 8.14 -9.33
CA ARG A 56 12.78 8.41 -10.18
C ARG A 56 12.40 8.64 -11.63
N LEU A 57 11.56 7.77 -12.21
CA LEU A 57 11.07 7.90 -13.59
C LEU A 57 10.31 9.23 -13.79
N ARG A 58 9.47 9.60 -12.84
CA ARG A 58 8.77 10.88 -12.84
C ARG A 58 9.75 12.07 -12.83
N ASN A 59 10.77 12.01 -11.99
CA ASN A 59 11.79 13.07 -11.89
C ASN A 59 12.66 13.17 -13.16
N MET A 60 12.80 12.08 -13.92
CA MET A 60 13.42 12.05 -15.25
C MET A 60 12.49 12.61 -16.35
N GLY A 61 11.27 13.00 -16.04
CA GLY A 61 10.29 13.50 -17.00
C GLY A 61 9.63 12.41 -17.86
N VAL A 62 9.75 11.13 -17.48
CA VAL A 62 9.08 10.03 -18.16
C VAL A 62 7.56 10.17 -17.99
N LYS A 63 6.82 10.17 -19.08
CA LYS A 63 5.37 10.31 -19.07
C LYS A 63 4.70 8.96 -18.80
N LEU A 64 3.80 8.93 -17.83
CA LEU A 64 2.92 7.78 -17.61
C LEU A 64 1.73 7.86 -18.58
N ILE A 65 1.58 6.83 -19.40
CA ILE A 65 0.47 6.70 -20.36
C ILE A 65 -0.43 5.57 -19.89
N LYS A 66 -1.70 5.87 -19.66
CA LYS A 66 -2.70 4.85 -19.33
C LYS A 66 -3.13 4.11 -20.57
N CYS A 67 -3.16 2.78 -20.51
CA CYS A 67 -3.64 1.91 -21.58
C CYS A 67 -4.85 1.09 -21.08
N PRO A 68 -6.09 1.60 -21.16
CA PRO A 68 -7.27 0.93 -20.59
C PRO A 68 -7.55 -0.45 -21.19
N LYS A 69 -7.00 -0.74 -22.38
CA LYS A 69 -7.13 -2.05 -23.04
C LYS A 69 -6.11 -3.08 -22.53
N ALA A 70 -5.06 -2.66 -21.85
CA ALA A 70 -4.07 -3.56 -21.27
C ALA A 70 -4.60 -4.07 -19.91
N ILE A 71 -5.38 -5.13 -19.94
CA ILE A 71 -6.02 -5.72 -18.76
C ILE A 71 -5.16 -6.87 -18.25
N GLY A 72 -4.68 -6.76 -17.01
CA GLY A 72 -4.01 -7.82 -16.26
C GLY A 72 -4.92 -8.35 -15.14
N TYR A 73 -4.95 -9.66 -14.94
CA TYR A 73 -5.64 -10.28 -13.82
C TYR A 73 -4.62 -10.65 -12.75
N HIS A 74 -4.77 -10.04 -11.59
CA HIS A 74 -3.94 -10.36 -10.42
C HIS A 74 -4.74 -11.22 -9.45
N TRP A 75 -4.38 -12.50 -9.37
CA TRP A 75 -5.04 -13.42 -8.46
C TRP A 75 -4.49 -13.27 -7.04
N HIS A 76 -5.38 -13.09 -6.09
CA HIS A 76 -5.08 -13.16 -4.67
C HIS A 76 -5.95 -14.24 -4.01
N PRO A 77 -5.40 -15.04 -3.09
CA PRO A 77 -6.22 -15.95 -2.30
C PRO A 77 -7.24 -15.15 -1.48
N ALA A 78 -8.39 -15.76 -1.24
CA ALA A 78 -9.37 -15.19 -0.34
C ALA A 78 -8.77 -15.06 1.09
N LEU A 79 -9.20 -14.03 1.82
CA LEU A 79 -8.75 -13.82 3.20
C LEU A 79 -9.05 -15.04 4.07
N ALA A 80 -8.02 -15.57 4.72
CA ALA A 80 -8.13 -16.56 5.80
C ALA A 80 -7.63 -15.94 7.11
N LEU A 81 -8.26 -16.32 8.23
CA LEU A 81 -7.98 -15.68 9.54
C LEU A 81 -6.60 -16.01 10.10
N ASP A 82 -5.98 -17.07 9.66
CA ASP A 82 -4.61 -17.47 10.01
C ASP A 82 -3.54 -16.62 9.31
N GLN A 83 -3.91 -15.94 8.24
CA GLN A 83 -3.02 -14.99 7.52
C GLN A 83 -2.88 -13.63 8.22
N ILE A 84 -3.72 -13.31 9.20
CA ILE A 84 -3.70 -12.00 9.88
C ILE A 84 -2.32 -11.66 10.48
N PRO A 85 -1.60 -12.57 11.14
CA PRO A 85 -0.25 -12.29 11.65
C PRO A 85 0.74 -11.89 10.55
N ASP A 86 0.68 -12.55 9.39
CA ASP A 86 1.52 -12.22 8.24
C ASP A 86 1.17 -10.86 7.64
N LEU A 87 -0.11 -10.54 7.53
CA LEU A 87 -0.56 -9.21 7.08
C LEU A 87 -0.05 -8.11 8.02
N ILE A 88 -0.07 -8.33 9.33
CA ILE A 88 0.50 -7.40 10.32
C ILE A 88 2.01 -7.27 10.15
N ARG A 89 2.72 -8.37 9.91
CA ARG A 89 4.17 -8.36 9.63
C ARG A 89 4.47 -7.53 8.39
N ILE A 90 3.74 -7.77 7.30
CA ILE A 90 3.85 -7.03 6.03
C ILE A 90 3.66 -5.52 6.25
N GLU A 91 2.63 -5.10 7.00
CA GLU A 91 2.41 -3.68 7.28
C GLU A 91 3.56 -3.04 8.08
N LYS A 92 4.18 -3.77 9.00
CA LYS A 92 5.37 -3.29 9.73
C LYS A 92 6.61 -3.22 8.82
N GLU A 93 6.79 -4.16 7.91
CA GLU A 93 7.86 -4.13 6.91
C GLU A 93 7.69 -2.95 5.94
N ARG A 94 6.45 -2.73 5.45
CA ARG A 94 6.09 -1.57 4.64
C ARG A 94 6.38 -0.25 5.35
N ALA A 95 6.13 -0.17 6.65
CA ALA A 95 6.47 1.01 7.45
C ALA A 95 7.97 1.32 7.41
N LYS A 96 8.82 0.31 7.59
CA LYS A 96 10.29 0.46 7.51
C LYS A 96 10.74 0.88 6.10
N MET A 97 10.25 0.21 5.07
CA MET A 97 10.60 0.53 3.68
C MET A 97 10.03 1.88 3.25
N GLY A 98 8.89 2.30 3.79
CA GLY A 98 8.35 3.65 3.58
C GLY A 98 9.29 4.75 4.06
N LEU A 99 9.97 4.56 5.18
CA LEU A 99 10.99 5.51 5.64
C LEU A 99 12.25 5.48 4.76
N VAL A 100 12.64 4.33 4.23
CA VAL A 100 13.72 4.24 3.22
C VAL A 100 13.32 5.07 1.99
N PHE A 101 12.09 4.90 1.50
CA PHE A 101 11.55 5.67 0.39
C PHE A 101 11.56 7.17 0.68
N TYR A 102 11.05 7.60 1.83
CA TYR A 102 11.02 9.01 2.21
C TYR A 102 12.43 9.61 2.36
N ARG A 103 13.39 8.88 2.91
CA ARG A 103 14.79 9.35 3.03
C ARG A 103 15.44 9.60 1.67
N LYS A 104 15.08 8.83 0.65
CA LYS A 104 15.57 9.01 -0.72
C LYS A 104 14.87 10.17 -1.43
N HIS A 105 13.59 10.35 -1.16
CA HIS A 105 12.74 11.37 -1.79
C HIS A 105 11.94 12.11 -0.70
N PRO A 106 12.56 13.08 0.03
CA PRO A 106 11.93 13.76 1.16
C PRO A 106 10.94 14.84 0.70
N THR A 107 9.87 14.41 0.03
CA THR A 107 8.81 15.28 -0.50
C THR A 107 7.49 15.08 0.23
N LEU A 108 6.65 16.12 0.21
CA LEU A 108 5.27 16.00 0.74
C LEU A 108 4.50 14.89 0.00
N ARG A 109 4.72 14.76 -1.32
CA ARG A 109 4.11 13.70 -2.12
C ARG A 109 4.43 12.31 -1.53
N VAL A 110 5.70 12.00 -1.27
CA VAL A 110 6.10 10.71 -0.71
C VAL A 110 5.54 10.54 0.70
N ARG A 111 5.50 11.59 1.53
CA ARG A 111 4.85 11.54 2.85
C ARG A 111 3.38 11.13 2.75
N PHE A 112 2.65 11.65 1.77
CA PHE A 112 1.26 11.24 1.52
C PHE A 112 1.15 9.79 1.04
N ILE A 113 2.01 9.37 0.11
CA ILE A 113 2.02 8.01 -0.44
C ILE A 113 2.23 6.98 0.68
N ILE A 114 3.22 7.18 1.55
CA ILE A 114 3.52 6.26 2.65
C ILE A 114 2.68 6.50 3.91
N GLN A 115 1.74 7.43 3.87
CA GLN A 115 0.87 7.83 4.98
C GLN A 115 1.63 8.43 6.20
N PHE A 116 2.81 9.01 5.98
CA PHE A 116 3.60 9.67 7.02
C PHE A 116 3.16 11.11 7.23
N THR A 117 1.89 11.32 7.54
CA THR A 117 1.29 12.63 7.83
C THR A 117 0.39 12.56 9.05
N PHE A 118 0.30 13.68 9.76
CA PHE A 118 -0.58 13.80 10.93
C PHE A 118 -2.05 13.49 10.59
N ILE A 119 -2.50 13.88 9.39
CA ILE A 119 -3.87 13.61 8.90
C ILE A 119 -4.13 12.09 8.84
N HIS A 120 -3.22 11.31 8.26
CA HIS A 120 -3.39 9.85 8.20
C HIS A 120 -3.38 9.22 9.60
N ARG A 121 -2.52 9.73 10.50
CA ARG A 121 -2.49 9.26 11.89
C ARG A 121 -3.82 9.51 12.58
N LEU A 122 -4.39 10.70 12.49
CA LEU A 122 -5.69 11.02 13.05
C LEU A 122 -6.82 10.19 12.42
N LEU A 123 -6.81 10.07 11.09
CA LEU A 123 -7.80 9.30 10.36
C LEU A 123 -7.88 7.85 10.85
N TRP A 124 -6.73 7.17 10.95
CA TRP A 124 -6.72 5.77 11.37
C TRP A 124 -6.98 5.59 12.86
N GLU A 125 -6.62 6.55 13.72
CA GLU A 125 -7.05 6.54 15.12
C GLU A 125 -8.56 6.72 15.23
N PHE A 126 -9.14 7.64 14.46
CA PHE A 126 -10.59 7.87 14.45
C PHE A 126 -11.35 6.63 13.93
N LEU A 127 -11.00 6.13 12.74
CA LEU A 127 -11.68 4.97 12.13
C LEU A 127 -11.56 3.71 12.97
N SER A 128 -10.50 3.57 13.75
CA SER A 128 -10.31 2.44 14.66
C SER A 128 -10.89 2.69 16.07
N LEU A 129 -11.58 3.81 16.29
CA LEU A 129 -12.07 4.23 17.61
C LEU A 129 -10.96 4.17 18.68
N GLY A 130 -9.80 4.81 18.39
CA GLY A 130 -8.64 4.81 19.28
C GLY A 130 -7.97 3.44 19.43
N GLY A 131 -8.36 2.43 18.62
CA GLY A 131 -7.86 1.05 18.66
C GLY A 131 -8.80 0.03 19.29
N MET A 132 -10.02 0.43 19.61
CA MET A 132 -11.07 -0.52 19.99
C MET A 132 -11.37 -1.49 18.84
N ILE A 133 -11.39 -0.96 17.59
CA ILE A 133 -11.43 -1.75 16.36
C ILE A 133 -10.00 -2.21 16.06
N ASN A 134 -9.69 -3.45 16.44
CA ASN A 134 -8.40 -4.10 16.23
C ASN A 134 -8.59 -5.51 15.69
N GLU A 135 -7.50 -6.16 15.28
CA GLU A 135 -7.51 -7.48 14.66
C GLU A 135 -8.15 -8.59 15.54
N LYS A 136 -8.14 -8.39 16.84
CA LYS A 136 -8.75 -9.34 17.79
C LYS A 136 -10.23 -9.07 17.96
N SER A 137 -10.62 -7.80 18.19
CA SER A 137 -12.01 -7.41 18.44
C SER A 137 -12.93 -7.69 17.25
N ILE A 138 -12.43 -7.52 16.02
CA ILE A 138 -13.22 -7.75 14.80
C ILE A 138 -13.19 -9.22 14.32
N ARG A 139 -12.35 -10.07 14.91
CA ARG A 139 -12.18 -11.45 14.45
C ARG A 139 -13.49 -12.29 14.38
N PRO A 140 -14.45 -12.15 15.32
CA PRO A 140 -15.75 -12.83 15.18
C PRO A 140 -16.54 -12.36 13.96
N LEU A 141 -16.53 -11.04 13.67
CA LEU A 141 -17.18 -10.46 12.51
C LEU A 141 -16.52 -10.95 11.21
N LEU A 142 -15.18 -10.96 11.15
CA LEU A 142 -14.45 -11.46 9.97
C LEU A 142 -14.81 -12.94 9.71
N ARG A 143 -14.82 -13.77 10.75
CA ARG A 143 -15.21 -15.18 10.65
C ARG A 143 -16.62 -15.36 10.10
N PHE A 144 -17.56 -14.55 10.58
CA PHE A 144 -18.93 -14.56 10.09
C PHE A 144 -19.01 -14.21 8.62
N LEU A 145 -18.38 -13.08 8.20
CA LEU A 145 -18.37 -12.62 6.82
C LEU A 145 -17.74 -13.65 5.86
N ILE A 146 -16.61 -14.25 6.24
CA ILE A 146 -15.98 -15.31 5.45
C ILE A 146 -16.91 -16.51 5.30
N ARG A 147 -17.56 -16.91 6.39
CA ARG A 147 -18.48 -18.06 6.39
C ARG A 147 -19.69 -17.86 5.48
N ILE A 148 -20.21 -16.65 5.38
CA ILE A 148 -21.35 -16.31 4.51
C ILE A 148 -20.94 -15.91 3.09
N GLY A 149 -19.66 -16.09 2.72
CA GLY A 149 -19.19 -15.89 1.34
C GLY A 149 -18.76 -14.46 0.99
N TYR A 150 -18.48 -13.59 1.99
CA TYR A 150 -18.03 -12.20 1.78
C TYR A 150 -16.58 -11.95 2.26
N PRO A 151 -15.58 -12.74 1.81
CA PRO A 151 -14.20 -12.56 2.24
C PRO A 151 -13.59 -11.21 1.80
N GLY A 152 -14.06 -10.65 0.68
CA GLY A 152 -13.65 -9.32 0.23
C GLY A 152 -14.06 -8.21 1.21
N LEU A 153 -15.31 -8.23 1.69
CA LEU A 153 -15.77 -7.28 2.72
C LEU A 153 -15.01 -7.47 4.03
N ALA A 154 -14.75 -8.73 4.43
CA ALA A 154 -13.93 -9.02 5.60
C ALA A 154 -12.52 -8.39 5.48
N MET A 155 -11.90 -8.44 4.29
CA MET A 155 -10.61 -7.81 4.04
C MET A 155 -10.68 -6.28 4.14
N GLU A 156 -11.72 -5.65 3.59
CA GLU A 156 -11.88 -4.19 3.70
C GLU A 156 -12.03 -3.73 5.16
N ILE A 157 -12.79 -4.46 5.97
CA ILE A 157 -12.92 -4.18 7.40
C ILE A 157 -11.57 -4.37 8.11
N LEU A 158 -10.82 -5.43 7.79
CA LEU A 158 -9.51 -5.70 8.37
C LEU A 158 -8.47 -4.62 7.99
N ARG A 159 -8.63 -3.94 6.86
CA ARG A 159 -7.73 -2.84 6.46
C ARG A 159 -7.69 -1.71 7.50
N VAL A 160 -8.77 -1.46 8.23
CA VAL A 160 -8.79 -0.40 9.25
C VAL A 160 -7.73 -0.63 10.34
N PRO A 161 -7.72 -1.75 11.08
CA PRO A 161 -6.67 -2.01 12.06
C PRO A 161 -5.29 -2.21 11.42
N LEU A 162 -5.19 -2.79 10.21
CA LEU A 162 -3.91 -2.95 9.52
C LEU A 162 -3.26 -1.61 9.18
N ASN A 163 -4.00 -0.67 8.59
CA ASN A 163 -3.48 0.67 8.30
C ASN A 163 -3.07 1.42 9.59
N ARG A 164 -3.86 1.31 10.66
CA ARG A 164 -3.48 1.87 11.96
C ARG A 164 -2.16 1.28 12.46
N ILE A 165 -1.98 -0.03 12.38
CA ILE A 165 -0.74 -0.73 12.77
C ILE A 165 0.42 -0.22 11.92
N GLY A 166 0.25 -0.13 10.60
CA GLY A 166 1.26 0.35 9.65
C GLY A 166 1.68 1.79 9.95
N VAL A 167 0.72 2.71 10.11
CA VAL A 167 1.01 4.12 10.43
C VAL A 167 1.67 4.26 11.80
N ARG A 168 1.22 3.55 12.83
CA ARG A 168 1.89 3.57 14.14
C ARG A 168 3.32 3.01 14.07
N ALA A 169 3.53 1.93 13.33
CA ALA A 169 4.85 1.38 13.12
C ALA A 169 5.76 2.40 12.40
N LEU A 170 5.25 3.07 11.38
CA LEU A 170 5.97 4.12 10.65
C LEU A 170 6.46 5.24 11.57
N TYR A 171 5.58 5.78 12.41
CA TYR A 171 5.96 6.84 13.37
C TYR A 171 6.94 6.34 14.43
N ARG A 172 6.76 5.12 14.93
CA ARG A 172 7.69 4.50 15.88
C ARG A 172 9.09 4.34 15.28
N GLU A 173 9.18 3.78 14.07
CA GLU A 173 10.47 3.59 13.38
C GLU A 173 11.11 4.96 13.05
N ALA A 174 10.31 5.96 12.62
CA ALA A 174 10.81 7.32 12.39
C ALA A 174 11.45 7.92 13.64
N THR A 175 10.81 7.77 14.80
CA THR A 175 11.35 8.23 16.08
C THR A 175 12.66 7.54 16.42
N LEU A 176 12.76 6.22 16.21
CA LEU A 176 13.98 5.44 16.50
C LEU A 176 15.19 5.88 15.66
N ILE A 177 14.95 6.38 14.46
CA ILE A 177 16.01 6.87 13.55
C ILE A 177 16.16 8.41 13.56
N GLY A 178 15.53 9.10 14.54
CA GLY A 178 15.63 10.55 14.72
C GLY A 178 14.94 11.40 13.67
N MET A 179 13.99 10.84 12.91
CA MET A 179 13.16 11.59 11.95
C MET A 179 11.96 12.23 12.67
N LYS A 180 11.74 13.53 12.40
CA LYS A 180 10.60 14.30 12.90
C LYS A 180 9.56 14.58 11.82
#